data_614827215ff8cac714bab67e67c43f7d
#
_entry.id   614827215ff8cac714bab67e67c43f7d
#
_cell.length_a   1.000
_cell.length_b   1.000
_cell.length_c   1.000
_cell.angle_alpha   90.00
_cell.angle_beta   90.00
_cell.angle_gamma   90.00
#
_symmetry.space_group_name_H-M   'P 1'
#
loop_
_entity.id
_entity.type
_entity.pdbx_description
1 polymer ?
#
loop_
_entity_poly.entity_id
_entity_poly.type
_entity_poly.pdbx_seq_one_letter_code
_entity_poly.pdbx_strand_id
1 'polypeptide(L)'
;MMQAAKSKGRPKRSLDKQVALRRFKAEVFQALAHPTRIHIAECLQDGELPVSVLLARVGIEPANLSQHLAVLRAKGLVVNRKEGTQVVYALRDPLLSEVLRNMRRYFQAHVEEALHILKEL
;
A
#
# COMPACT_ATOMS: atom_id res chain seq x y z
N MET A 1 4.04 -27.72 34.97
CA MET A 1 3.60 -28.51 34.16
C MET A 1 2.35 -28.23 33.58
N MET A 2 1.41 -27.92 34.29
CA MET A 2 0.22 -27.62 33.72
C MET A 2 0.22 -26.46 32.86
N GLN A 3 1.06 -25.54 33.11
CA GLN A 3 1.11 -24.41 32.28
C GLN A 3 1.48 -24.75 30.92
N ALA A 4 2.33 -25.70 30.74
CA ALA A 4 2.74 -26.13 29.45
C ALA A 4 1.55 -26.62 28.65
N ALA A 5 0.69 -27.35 29.27
CA ALA A 5 -0.48 -27.85 28.62
C ALA A 5 -1.41 -26.72 28.20
N LYS A 6 -1.58 -25.76 29.03
CA LYS A 6 -2.44 -24.65 28.69
C LYS A 6 -1.89 -23.85 27.57
N SER A 7 -0.60 -23.66 27.58
CA SER A 7 -0.02 -22.81 26.59
C SER A 7 0.11 -23.48 25.26
N LYS A 8 0.03 -24.78 25.18
CA LYS A 8 0.21 -25.47 23.93
C LYS A 8 -0.76 -25.04 22.84
N GLY A 9 -2.03 -25.06 23.11
CA GLY A 9 -3.01 -24.75 22.10
C GLY A 9 -3.08 -23.29 21.80
N ARG A 10 -3.35 -22.49 22.80
CA ARG A 10 -3.61 -21.07 22.59
C ARG A 10 -2.41 -20.28 22.19
N PRO A 11 -1.26 -20.39 22.86
CA PRO A 11 -0.10 -19.62 22.43
C PRO A 11 0.35 -19.98 21.03
N LYS A 12 0.25 -21.23 20.66
CA LYS A 12 0.64 -21.65 19.34
C LYS A 12 -0.26 -21.01 18.27
N ARG A 13 -1.57 -21.04 18.46
CA ARG A 13 -2.49 -20.40 17.53
C ARG A 13 -2.24 -18.90 17.43
N SER A 14 -2.00 -18.27 18.55
CA SER A 14 -1.71 -16.86 18.60
C SER A 14 -0.46 -16.52 17.83
N LEU A 15 0.60 -17.33 18.02
CA LEU A 15 1.84 -17.14 17.29
C LEU A 15 1.66 -17.37 15.79
N ASP A 16 0.91 -18.41 15.42
CA ASP A 16 0.63 -18.68 14.02
C ASP A 16 -0.12 -17.53 13.36
N LYS A 17 -1.10 -16.95 14.06
CA LYS A 17 -1.83 -15.80 13.57
C LYS A 17 -0.93 -14.59 13.43
N GLN A 18 -0.04 -14.37 14.38
CA GLN A 18 0.89 -13.26 14.32
C GLN A 18 1.88 -13.42 13.16
N VAL A 19 2.37 -14.62 12.94
CA VAL A 19 3.27 -14.90 11.82
C VAL A 19 2.55 -14.66 10.49
N ALA A 20 1.32 -15.17 10.37
CA ALA A 20 0.54 -14.98 9.17
C ALA A 20 0.24 -13.49 8.93
N LEU A 21 -0.06 -12.74 9.97
CA LEU A 21 -0.33 -11.31 9.87
C LEU A 21 0.92 -10.55 9.44
N ARG A 22 2.08 -10.89 9.99
CA ARG A 22 3.33 -10.24 9.58
C ARG A 22 3.66 -10.52 8.12
N ARG A 23 3.40 -11.75 7.67
CA ARG A 23 3.60 -12.10 6.27
C ARG A 23 2.67 -11.29 5.37
N PHE A 24 1.42 -11.17 5.76
CA PHE A 24 0.45 -10.35 5.03
C PHE A 24 0.89 -8.89 4.96
N LYS A 25 1.33 -8.33 6.09
CA LYS A 25 1.84 -6.96 6.13
C LYS A 25 3.03 -6.78 5.18
N ALA A 26 3.94 -7.74 5.19
CA ALA A 26 5.11 -7.71 4.31
C ALA A 26 4.69 -7.71 2.83
N GLU A 27 3.69 -8.51 2.47
CA GLU A 27 3.19 -8.56 1.09
C GLU A 27 2.56 -7.24 0.68
N VAL A 28 1.85 -6.57 1.58
CA VAL A 28 1.28 -5.25 1.32
C VAL A 28 2.39 -4.24 1.08
N PHE A 29 3.42 -4.22 1.93
CA PHE A 29 4.56 -3.34 1.74
C PHE A 29 5.31 -3.64 0.44
N GLN A 30 5.44 -4.92 0.09
CA GLN A 30 6.06 -5.30 -1.18
C GLN A 30 5.27 -4.78 -2.37
N ALA A 31 3.95 -4.84 -2.30
CA ALA A 31 3.11 -4.30 -3.36
C ALA A 31 3.29 -2.80 -3.51
N LEU A 32 3.57 -2.08 -2.42
CA LEU A 32 3.83 -0.65 -2.45
C LEU A 32 5.30 -0.31 -2.72
N ALA A 33 6.19 -1.29 -2.71
CA ALA A 33 7.63 -1.05 -2.84
C ALA A 33 8.04 -0.83 -4.30
N HIS A 34 7.37 0.08 -4.98
CA HIS A 34 7.66 0.48 -6.35
C HIS A 34 7.20 1.92 -6.54
N PRO A 35 8.06 2.81 -7.04
CA PRO A 35 7.70 4.23 -7.14
C PRO A 35 6.39 4.49 -7.88
N THR A 36 6.16 3.77 -8.97
CA THR A 36 4.93 3.94 -9.74
C THR A 36 3.70 3.52 -8.96
N ARG A 37 3.79 2.40 -8.21
CA ARG A 37 2.66 1.93 -7.42
C ARG A 37 2.35 2.88 -6.26
N ILE A 38 3.38 3.44 -5.64
CA ILE A 38 3.19 4.48 -4.62
C ILE A 38 2.48 5.69 -5.25
N HIS A 39 2.94 6.11 -6.43
CA HIS A 39 2.33 7.24 -7.13
C HIS A 39 0.85 6.98 -7.44
N ILE A 40 0.52 5.78 -7.91
CA ILE A 40 -0.88 5.42 -8.16
C ILE A 40 -1.71 5.53 -6.88
N ALA A 41 -1.22 4.96 -5.79
CA ALA A 41 -1.93 5.02 -4.51
C ALA A 41 -2.12 6.46 -4.04
N GLU A 42 -1.10 7.29 -4.21
CA GLU A 42 -1.19 8.71 -3.88
C GLU A 42 -2.22 9.44 -4.72
N CYS A 43 -2.33 9.11 -6.00
CA CYS A 43 -3.36 9.69 -6.87
C CYS A 43 -4.77 9.37 -6.37
N LEU A 44 -4.95 8.23 -5.74
CA LEU A 44 -6.26 7.78 -5.26
C LEU A 44 -6.58 8.22 -3.83
N GLN A 45 -5.66 8.94 -3.18
CA GLN A 45 -5.87 9.36 -1.79
C GLN A 45 -7.11 10.24 -1.59
N ASP A 46 -7.41 11.09 -2.56
CA ASP A 46 -8.50 12.04 -2.44
C ASP A 46 -9.83 11.52 -3.01
N GLY A 47 -9.84 10.30 -3.49
CA GLY A 47 -11.05 9.70 -4.00
C GLY A 47 -10.81 8.85 -5.24
N GLU A 48 -11.88 8.25 -5.72
CA GLU A 48 -11.81 7.38 -6.89
C GLU A 48 -11.53 8.15 -8.16
N LEU A 49 -10.85 7.50 -9.09
CA LEU A 49 -10.51 8.09 -10.38
C LEU A 49 -10.73 7.08 -11.51
N PRO A 50 -11.22 7.55 -12.66
CA PRO A 50 -11.24 6.73 -13.86
C PRO A 50 -9.82 6.36 -14.27
N VAL A 51 -9.65 5.21 -14.90
CA VAL A 51 -8.33 4.76 -15.34
C VAL A 51 -7.69 5.75 -16.33
N SER A 52 -8.49 6.44 -17.14
CA SER A 52 -7.98 7.44 -18.06
C SER A 52 -7.31 8.60 -17.33
N VAL A 53 -7.87 9.01 -16.20
CA VAL A 53 -7.31 10.08 -15.38
C VAL A 53 -6.03 9.61 -14.68
N LEU A 54 -6.05 8.38 -14.16
CA LEU A 54 -4.86 7.78 -13.59
C LEU A 54 -3.72 7.71 -14.60
N LEU A 55 -4.03 7.27 -15.80
CA LEU A 55 -3.05 7.14 -16.87
C LEU A 55 -2.40 8.51 -17.17
N ALA A 56 -3.21 9.53 -17.26
CA ALA A 56 -2.72 10.89 -17.52
C ALA A 56 -1.84 11.41 -16.39
N ARG A 57 -2.21 11.14 -15.13
CA ARG A 57 -1.47 11.63 -13.97
C ARG A 57 -0.17 10.88 -13.77
N VAL A 58 -0.20 9.56 -13.94
CA VAL A 58 0.98 8.73 -13.74
C VAL A 58 1.97 8.85 -14.89
N GLY A 59 1.45 9.03 -16.11
CA GLY A 59 2.30 9.31 -17.27
C GLY A 59 3.12 8.12 -17.76
N ILE A 60 2.53 6.93 -17.74
CA ILE A 60 3.21 5.71 -18.20
C ILE A 60 2.38 5.04 -19.29
N GLU A 61 2.93 4.02 -19.91
CA GLU A 61 2.22 3.24 -20.92
C GLU A 61 1.02 2.52 -20.32
N PRO A 62 -0.11 2.42 -21.04
CA PRO A 62 -1.31 1.77 -20.51
C PRO A 62 -1.09 0.34 -20.02
N ALA A 63 -0.26 -0.43 -20.72
CA ALA A 63 0.03 -1.80 -20.32
C ALA A 63 0.76 -1.85 -18.97
N ASN A 64 1.68 -0.92 -18.75
CA ASN A 64 2.40 -0.83 -17.48
C ASN A 64 1.47 -0.43 -16.34
N LEU A 65 0.60 0.54 -16.59
CA LEU A 65 -0.39 0.92 -15.60
C LEU A 65 -1.28 -0.26 -15.21
N SER A 66 -1.76 -1.01 -16.19
CA SER A 66 -2.59 -2.20 -15.96
C SER A 66 -1.87 -3.22 -15.08
N GLN A 67 -0.58 -3.46 -15.33
CA GLN A 67 0.19 -4.40 -14.52
C GLN A 67 0.33 -3.93 -13.07
N HIS A 68 0.64 -2.66 -12.87
CA HIS A 68 0.76 -2.12 -11.52
C HIS A 68 -0.57 -2.13 -10.77
N LEU A 69 -1.65 -1.80 -11.45
CA LEU A 69 -2.98 -1.86 -10.86
C LEU A 69 -3.36 -3.29 -10.50
N ALA A 70 -2.98 -4.26 -11.32
CA ALA A 70 -3.23 -5.67 -11.03
C ALA A 70 -2.52 -6.13 -9.76
N VAL A 71 -1.28 -5.71 -9.55
CA VAL A 71 -0.54 -6.03 -8.33
C VAL A 71 -1.22 -5.43 -7.10
N LEU A 72 -1.58 -4.14 -7.16
CA LEU A 72 -2.24 -3.47 -6.06
C LEU A 72 -3.60 -4.10 -5.75
N ARG A 73 -4.34 -4.47 -6.77
CA ARG A 73 -5.64 -5.10 -6.60
C ARG A 73 -5.53 -6.50 -6.01
N ALA A 74 -4.55 -7.28 -6.48
CA ALA A 74 -4.33 -8.63 -5.97
C ALA A 74 -4.03 -8.65 -4.47
N LYS A 75 -3.40 -7.59 -3.96
CA LYS A 75 -3.10 -7.46 -2.53
C LYS A 75 -4.17 -6.69 -1.76
N GLY A 76 -5.27 -6.38 -2.42
CA GLY A 76 -6.39 -5.73 -1.76
C GLY A 76 -6.18 -4.27 -1.40
N LEU A 77 -5.26 -3.60 -2.05
CA LEU A 77 -4.98 -2.18 -1.79
C LEU A 77 -5.90 -1.27 -2.58
N VAL A 78 -6.31 -1.70 -3.77
CA VAL A 78 -7.24 -0.96 -4.60
C VAL A 78 -8.39 -1.86 -5.03
N VAL A 79 -9.51 -1.24 -5.34
CA VAL A 79 -10.68 -1.90 -5.91
C VAL A 79 -11.05 -1.17 -7.18
N ASN A 80 -11.79 -1.84 -8.06
CA ASN A 80 -12.28 -1.19 -9.27
C ASN A 80 -13.72 -1.59 -9.54
N ARG A 81 -14.36 -0.79 -10.38
CA ARG A 81 -15.68 -1.10 -10.88
C ARG A 81 -15.84 -0.51 -12.28
N LYS A 82 -16.76 -1.08 -13.03
CA LYS A 82 -17.11 -0.50 -14.33
C LYS A 82 -18.18 0.56 -14.14
N GLU A 83 -18.00 1.66 -14.83
CA GLU A 83 -18.99 2.71 -14.87
C GLU A 83 -19.14 3.16 -16.31
N GLY A 84 -20.17 2.65 -16.99
CA GLY A 84 -20.31 2.82 -18.42
C GLY A 84 -19.18 2.13 -19.17
N THR A 85 -18.47 2.89 -19.99
CA THR A 85 -17.32 2.38 -20.74
C THR A 85 -16.00 2.56 -19.99
N GLN A 86 -16.05 3.15 -18.79
CA GLN A 86 -14.85 3.42 -18.01
C GLN A 86 -14.70 2.44 -16.87
N VAL A 87 -13.45 2.24 -16.46
CA VAL A 87 -13.13 1.51 -15.23
C VAL A 87 -12.65 2.55 -14.22
N VAL A 88 -13.23 2.53 -13.03
CA VAL A 88 -12.93 3.48 -11.96
C VAL A 88 -12.20 2.74 -10.86
N TYR A 89 -11.10 3.30 -10.39
CA TYR A 89 -10.29 2.73 -9.31
C TYR A 89 -10.39 3.57 -8.06
N ALA A 90 -10.30 2.92 -6.91
CA ALA A 90 -10.31 3.57 -5.61
C ALA A 90 -9.42 2.80 -4.65
N LEU A 91 -8.91 3.47 -3.62
CA LEU A 91 -8.31 2.76 -2.50
C LEU A 91 -9.41 1.94 -1.82
N ARG A 92 -9.07 0.73 -1.42
CA ARG A 92 -10.05 -0.16 -0.82
C ARG A 92 -10.59 0.38 0.50
N ASP A 93 -9.75 1.04 1.28
CA ASP A 93 -10.10 1.50 2.61
C ASP A 93 -9.55 2.91 2.83
N PRO A 94 -10.37 3.85 3.32
CA PRO A 94 -9.88 5.21 3.63
C PRO A 94 -8.73 5.24 4.62
N LEU A 95 -8.58 4.24 5.48
CA LEU A 95 -7.46 4.16 6.39
C LEU A 95 -6.13 4.09 5.65
N LEU A 96 -6.13 3.54 4.44
CA LEU A 96 -4.92 3.49 3.64
C LEU A 96 -4.45 4.90 3.24
N SER A 97 -5.38 5.82 2.99
CA SER A 97 -5.04 7.23 2.75
C SER A 97 -4.30 7.83 3.94
N GLU A 98 -4.77 7.52 5.15
CA GLU A 98 -4.12 8.02 6.36
C GLU A 98 -2.72 7.46 6.51
N VAL A 99 -2.54 6.17 6.25
CA VAL A 99 -1.23 5.53 6.29
C VAL A 99 -0.28 6.20 5.30
N LEU A 100 -0.72 6.42 4.08
CA LEU A 100 0.10 7.07 3.05
C LEU A 100 0.48 8.50 3.44
N ARG A 101 -0.47 9.26 4.01
CA ARG A 101 -0.18 10.62 4.47
C ARG A 101 0.84 10.63 5.60
N ASN A 102 0.71 9.71 6.55
CA ASN A 102 1.64 9.61 7.66
C ASN A 102 3.04 9.20 7.19
N MET A 103 3.11 8.26 6.25
CA MET A 103 4.38 7.87 5.65
C MET A 103 5.03 9.04 4.94
N ARG A 104 4.24 9.82 4.20
CA ARG A 104 4.75 10.99 3.51
C ARG A 104 5.37 11.99 4.49
N ARG A 105 4.68 12.24 5.59
CA ARG A 105 5.19 13.16 6.63
C ARG A 105 6.50 12.66 7.23
N TYR A 106 6.55 11.37 7.51
CA TYR A 106 7.75 10.74 8.04
C TYR A 106 8.93 10.87 7.07
N PHE A 107 8.71 10.54 5.80
CA PHE A 107 9.78 10.62 4.81
C PHE A 107 10.20 12.05 4.51
N GLN A 108 9.27 13.00 4.51
CA GLN A 108 9.61 14.41 4.33
C GLN A 108 10.55 14.89 5.43
N ALA A 109 10.27 14.57 6.67
CA ALA A 109 11.12 14.94 7.79
C ALA A 109 12.52 14.36 7.63
N HIS A 110 12.63 13.09 7.25
CA HIS A 110 13.92 12.44 7.07
C HIS A 110 14.69 12.95 5.87
N VAL A 111 14.02 13.26 4.78
CA VAL A 111 14.66 13.83 3.60
C VAL A 111 15.23 15.20 3.94
N GLU A 112 14.50 16.02 4.66
CA GLU A 112 14.96 17.34 5.08
C GLU A 112 16.19 17.22 5.97
N GLU A 113 16.20 16.29 6.92
CA GLU A 113 17.37 16.01 7.74
C GLU A 113 18.58 15.61 6.91
N ALA A 114 18.37 14.68 5.98
CA ALA A 114 19.45 14.20 5.12
C ALA A 114 20.03 15.32 4.26
N LEU A 115 19.15 16.16 3.70
CA LEU A 115 19.59 17.30 2.91
C LEU A 115 20.35 18.33 3.76
N HIS A 116 19.90 18.54 5.00
CA HIS A 116 20.57 19.45 5.91
C HIS A 116 21.99 18.94 6.24
N ILE A 117 22.11 17.66 6.55
CA ILE A 117 23.40 17.03 6.82
C ILE A 117 24.33 17.16 5.61
N LEU A 118 23.80 16.91 4.41
CA LEU A 118 24.61 17.02 3.20
C LEU A 118 25.11 18.43 2.95
N LYS A 119 24.34 19.43 3.33
CA LYS A 119 24.76 20.83 3.18
C LYS A 119 25.88 21.19 4.14
N GLU A 120 25.96 20.49 5.27
CA GLU A 120 27.00 20.75 6.25
C GLU A 120 28.34 20.14 5.84
N LEU A 121 28.33 19.24 4.90
CA LEU A 121 29.57 18.64 4.40
C LEU A 121 30.25 19.53 3.37
#